data_ed08df99ce9bb8e26188fb81495fc553
#
_entry.id   ed08df99ce9bb8e26188fb81495fc553
#
_cell.length_a   1.000
_cell.length_b   1.000
_cell.length_c   1.000
_cell.angle_alpha   90.00
_cell.angle_beta   90.00
_cell.angle_gamma   90.00
#
_symmetry.space_group_name_H-M   'P 1'
#
loop_
_entity.id
_entity.type
_entity.pdbx_description
1 polymer ?
#
loop_
_entity_poly.entity_id
_entity_poly.type
_entity_poly.pdbx_seq_one_letter_code
_entity_poly.pdbx_strand_id
1 'polypeptide(L)'
;CYGQQVMMAMLGGHVDKGVGTAEFGRAILHKTDRETPLLEGWFSTNQEQVWMSHGDHVSKIAQGFEVFATSQNAPFAIIANHERKLYAVQFHPEVHHTPKGSTLLENFCRIAGFSGDWTIKGYREQAIAKIREEVGDKQVICGLSGGVDSSVTAVLIHEAIGEQLTCVFVDHGLLRKNEAQEVIKMFRDNYNMSLIHAEEQELFLNKLDGQDDPETKRKIIGGLFIEVFQKYAKNIKDAEFLAQGTLYPDVIESISFDGGPSVTIKSHHNVGGLPEKMGLKLIEPLRELFKDEVRQLGVDLGLPK
;
A
#
# COMPACT_ATOMS: atom_id res chain seq x y z
N CYS A 1 20.57 -0.50 3.92
CA CYS A 1 21.04 0.00 5.22
C CYS A 1 20.98 -1.09 6.29
N TYR A 2 19.91 -1.17 7.10
CA TYR A 2 19.79 -2.15 8.20
C TYR A 2 19.93 -3.61 7.74
N GLY A 3 19.33 -3.98 6.59
CA GLY A 3 19.45 -5.33 6.04
C GLY A 3 20.90 -5.76 5.75
N GLN A 4 21.75 -4.84 5.27
CA GLN A 4 23.16 -5.08 5.09
C GLN A 4 23.85 -5.38 6.43
N GLN A 5 23.56 -4.59 7.45
CA GLN A 5 24.15 -4.74 8.78
C GLN A 5 23.77 -6.10 9.40
N VAL A 6 22.47 -6.46 9.36
CA VAL A 6 22.00 -7.76 9.85
C VAL A 6 22.62 -8.90 9.07
N MET A 7 22.67 -8.81 7.73
CA MET A 7 23.29 -9.82 6.87
C MET A 7 24.76 -10.04 7.26
N MET A 8 25.52 -8.97 7.44
CA MET A 8 26.93 -9.09 7.83
C MET A 8 27.09 -9.67 9.22
N ALA A 9 26.33 -9.22 10.21
CA ALA A 9 26.38 -9.76 11.57
C ALA A 9 26.07 -11.28 11.60
N MET A 10 25.08 -11.72 10.83
CA MET A 10 24.70 -13.15 10.78
C MET A 10 25.70 -14.02 10.03
N LEU A 11 26.45 -13.47 9.06
CA LEU A 11 27.36 -14.23 8.21
C LEU A 11 28.81 -14.17 8.65
N GLY A 12 29.12 -13.59 9.82
CA GLY A 12 30.47 -13.53 10.39
C GLY A 12 31.27 -12.29 10.02
N GLY A 13 30.61 -11.26 9.51
CA GLY A 13 31.12 -9.89 9.45
C GLY A 13 31.01 -9.17 10.80
N HIS A 14 31.23 -7.87 10.80
CA HIS A 14 31.09 -7.03 12.00
C HIS A 14 30.43 -5.68 11.69
N VAL A 15 29.66 -5.18 12.66
CA VAL A 15 28.96 -3.90 12.60
C VAL A 15 29.38 -3.07 13.80
N ASP A 16 29.90 -1.88 13.55
CA ASP A 16 30.30 -0.95 14.60
C ASP A 16 29.33 0.22 14.73
N LYS A 17 29.25 0.75 15.95
CA LYS A 17 28.53 2.00 16.20
C LYS A 17 29.28 3.17 15.55
N GLY A 18 28.56 3.96 14.79
CA GLY A 18 29.08 5.08 14.04
C GLY A 18 29.43 6.30 14.88
N VAL A 19 30.38 6.20 15.80
CA VAL A 19 30.89 7.36 16.55
C VAL A 19 31.77 8.20 15.62
N GLY A 20 31.21 9.32 15.10
CA GLY A 20 31.88 10.22 14.17
C GLY A 20 31.90 9.76 12.70
N THR A 21 31.27 8.62 12.37
CA THR A 21 31.18 8.05 11.01
C THR A 21 29.73 7.97 10.49
N ALA A 22 28.78 8.51 11.22
CA ALA A 22 27.38 8.55 10.78
C ALA A 22 27.21 9.41 9.51
N GLU A 23 26.39 8.93 8.58
CA GLU A 23 26.05 9.64 7.35
C GLU A 23 24.53 9.85 7.28
N PHE A 24 24.11 11.12 7.22
CA PHE A 24 22.71 11.52 7.06
C PHE A 24 22.61 12.53 5.91
N GLY A 25 21.80 12.20 4.91
CA GLY A 25 21.58 13.05 3.76
C GLY A 25 22.37 12.62 2.52
N ARG A 26 22.73 13.61 1.70
CA ARG A 26 23.43 13.41 0.44
C ARG A 26 24.86 12.92 0.67
N ALA A 27 25.24 11.82 0.02
CA ALA A 27 26.59 11.29 -0.01
C ALA A 27 27.02 10.96 -1.45
N ILE A 28 28.33 10.88 -1.68
CA ILE A 28 28.90 10.48 -2.97
C ILE A 28 29.57 9.12 -2.79
N LEU A 29 29.15 8.16 -3.60
CA LEU A 29 29.82 6.88 -3.70
C LEU A 29 30.94 6.93 -4.74
N HIS A 30 31.99 6.20 -4.45
CA HIS A 30 33.10 5.96 -5.35
C HIS A 30 33.10 4.50 -5.76
N LYS A 31 33.06 4.23 -7.09
CA LYS A 31 33.16 2.88 -7.66
C LYS A 31 34.55 2.32 -7.40
N THR A 32 34.62 1.03 -7.07
CA THR A 32 35.90 0.26 -7.05
C THR A 32 36.24 -0.23 -8.46
N ASP A 33 37.40 -0.87 -8.63
CA ASP A 33 37.81 -1.49 -9.91
C ASP A 33 37.03 -2.80 -10.23
N ARG A 34 36.15 -3.22 -9.35
CA ARG A 34 35.36 -4.46 -9.54
C ARG A 34 34.07 -4.18 -10.29
N GLU A 35 33.67 -5.14 -11.10
CA GLU A 35 32.43 -5.11 -11.85
C GLU A 35 31.37 -6.05 -11.24
N THR A 36 30.10 -5.65 -11.31
CA THR A 36 28.96 -6.46 -10.91
C THR A 36 27.74 -6.11 -11.78
N PRO A 37 26.91 -7.11 -12.16
CA PRO A 37 25.68 -6.85 -12.89
C PRO A 37 24.74 -5.88 -12.16
N LEU A 38 24.81 -5.78 -10.83
CA LEU A 38 24.04 -4.82 -10.03
C LEU A 38 24.29 -3.36 -10.44
N LEU A 39 25.51 -3.04 -10.89
CA LEU A 39 25.92 -1.68 -11.23
C LEU A 39 25.93 -1.39 -12.72
N GLU A 40 25.36 -2.26 -13.55
CA GLU A 40 25.28 -2.05 -14.99
C GLU A 40 24.52 -0.77 -15.33
N GLY A 41 25.18 0.18 -16.04
CA GLY A 41 24.62 1.47 -16.40
C GLY A 41 24.34 2.43 -15.23
N TRP A 42 24.64 2.03 -13.99
CA TRP A 42 24.33 2.84 -12.82
C TRP A 42 25.33 4.01 -12.62
N PHE A 43 26.61 3.75 -12.69
CA PHE A 43 27.64 4.79 -12.67
C PHE A 43 27.77 5.48 -14.03
N SER A 44 27.60 6.80 -14.08
CA SER A 44 27.92 7.60 -15.29
C SER A 44 29.41 7.97 -15.36
N THR A 45 30.02 8.07 -14.20
CA THR A 45 31.47 8.29 -13.97
C THR A 45 31.91 7.32 -12.88
N ASN A 46 33.08 7.53 -12.29
CA ASN A 46 33.48 6.74 -11.11
C ASN A 46 32.78 7.18 -9.81
N GLN A 47 31.80 8.10 -9.89
CA GLN A 47 31.08 8.61 -8.74
C GLN A 47 29.57 8.65 -9.03
N GLU A 48 28.75 8.41 -7.98
CA GLU A 48 27.31 8.55 -8.05
C GLU A 48 26.72 9.09 -6.73
N GLN A 49 25.68 9.92 -6.83
CA GLN A 49 25.00 10.47 -5.67
C GLN A 49 24.00 9.46 -5.09
N VAL A 50 24.00 9.34 -3.76
CA VAL A 50 23.02 8.54 -3.01
C VAL A 50 22.54 9.28 -1.77
N TRP A 51 21.49 8.75 -1.15
CA TRP A 51 20.99 9.22 0.15
C TRP A 51 21.35 8.23 1.25
N MET A 52 22.11 8.70 2.22
CA MET A 52 22.49 7.95 3.42
C MET A 52 21.59 8.31 4.60
N SER A 53 21.30 7.33 5.46
CA SER A 53 20.60 7.53 6.72
C SER A 53 21.01 6.43 7.70
N HIS A 54 22.22 6.52 8.23
CA HIS A 54 22.73 5.53 9.17
C HIS A 54 23.67 6.11 10.22
N GLY A 55 23.56 5.60 11.45
CA GLY A 55 24.53 5.79 12.51
C GLY A 55 25.57 4.67 12.51
N ASP A 56 25.10 3.41 12.46
CA ASP A 56 25.94 2.24 12.46
C ASP A 56 26.38 1.86 11.04
N HIS A 57 27.52 1.21 10.90
CA HIS A 57 28.03 0.76 9.60
C HIS A 57 28.76 -0.59 9.72
N VAL A 58 28.85 -1.29 8.59
CA VAL A 58 29.66 -2.51 8.49
C VAL A 58 31.12 -2.12 8.54
N SER A 59 31.88 -2.67 9.50
CA SER A 59 33.31 -2.46 9.66
C SER A 59 34.16 -3.64 9.16
N LYS A 60 33.51 -4.81 9.00
CA LYS A 60 34.13 -6.00 8.43
C LYS A 60 33.09 -6.79 7.64
N ILE A 61 33.40 -7.08 6.37
CA ILE A 61 32.52 -7.92 5.55
C ILE A 61 32.73 -9.40 5.86
N ALA A 62 31.69 -10.20 5.67
CA ALA A 62 31.75 -11.65 5.79
C ALA A 62 32.53 -12.27 4.64
N GLN A 63 33.01 -13.50 4.85
CA GLN A 63 33.79 -14.22 3.84
C GLN A 63 32.99 -14.42 2.55
N GLY A 64 33.66 -14.25 1.41
CA GLY A 64 33.05 -14.41 0.07
C GLY A 64 32.31 -13.18 -0.43
N PHE A 65 32.21 -12.10 0.36
CA PHE A 65 31.72 -10.82 -0.12
C PHE A 65 32.84 -9.97 -0.74
N GLU A 66 32.48 -9.22 -1.75
CA GLU A 66 33.34 -8.26 -2.44
C GLU A 66 32.72 -6.86 -2.38
N VAL A 67 33.60 -5.83 -2.42
CA VAL A 67 33.21 -4.43 -2.33
C VAL A 67 33.19 -3.80 -3.72
N PHE A 68 32.08 -3.14 -4.10
CA PHE A 68 31.87 -2.53 -5.41
C PHE A 68 31.81 -1.01 -5.37
N ALA A 69 31.44 -0.43 -4.21
CA ALA A 69 31.48 1.01 -3.98
C ALA A 69 31.72 1.34 -2.50
N THR A 70 32.28 2.53 -2.27
CA THR A 70 32.57 3.09 -0.96
C THR A 70 32.06 4.51 -0.86
N SER A 71 31.76 4.99 0.36
CA SER A 71 31.62 6.43 0.66
C SER A 71 32.75 6.88 1.61
N GLN A 72 32.73 8.14 1.99
CA GLN A 72 33.71 8.69 2.92
C GLN A 72 33.72 7.95 4.27
N ASN A 73 32.53 7.60 4.79
CA ASN A 73 32.36 7.00 6.11
C ASN A 73 31.78 5.56 6.05
N ALA A 74 31.39 5.07 4.86
CA ALA A 74 30.96 3.69 4.67
C ALA A 74 31.85 2.97 3.66
N PRO A 75 32.92 2.28 4.13
CA PRO A 75 33.88 1.58 3.27
C PRO A 75 33.26 0.39 2.52
N PHE A 76 32.06 -0.03 2.90
CA PHE A 76 31.33 -1.15 2.34
C PHE A 76 29.93 -0.72 1.86
N ALA A 77 29.86 0.42 1.11
CA ALA A 77 28.59 1.00 0.70
C ALA A 77 27.79 0.11 -0.25
N ILE A 78 28.44 -0.65 -1.13
CA ILE A 78 27.85 -1.69 -1.97
C ILE A 78 28.72 -2.94 -1.88
N ILE A 79 28.12 -4.05 -1.46
CA ILE A 79 28.78 -5.35 -1.36
C ILE A 79 27.92 -6.44 -2.00
N ALA A 80 28.55 -7.47 -2.53
CA ALA A 80 27.86 -8.65 -3.03
C ALA A 80 28.69 -9.92 -2.83
N ASN A 81 27.97 -11.03 -2.72
CA ASN A 81 28.49 -12.39 -2.87
C ASN A 81 27.73 -13.02 -4.05
N HIS A 82 28.37 -13.09 -5.21
CA HIS A 82 27.75 -13.56 -6.44
C HIS A 82 27.42 -15.05 -6.41
N GLU A 83 28.26 -15.86 -5.77
CA GLU A 83 28.03 -17.30 -5.63
C GLU A 83 26.72 -17.59 -4.86
N ARG A 84 26.49 -16.84 -3.77
CA ARG A 84 25.30 -16.96 -2.93
C ARG A 84 24.13 -16.07 -3.40
N LYS A 85 24.32 -15.27 -4.45
CA LYS A 85 23.34 -14.28 -4.96
C LYS A 85 22.87 -13.30 -3.87
N LEU A 86 23.77 -12.87 -2.99
CA LEU A 86 23.50 -11.90 -1.94
C LEU A 86 24.06 -10.55 -2.33
N TYR A 87 23.19 -9.53 -2.29
CA TYR A 87 23.52 -8.15 -2.63
C TYR A 87 23.06 -7.23 -1.51
N ALA A 88 23.89 -6.26 -1.13
CA ALA A 88 23.54 -5.35 -0.05
C ALA A 88 24.12 -3.96 -0.27
N VAL A 89 23.32 -2.95 0.14
CA VAL A 89 23.69 -1.55 0.07
C VAL A 89 23.47 -0.85 1.41
N GLN A 90 24.32 0.13 1.73
CA GLN A 90 24.22 0.92 2.97
C GLN A 90 23.23 2.09 2.82
N PHE A 91 23.09 2.64 1.62
CA PHE A 91 22.23 3.76 1.29
C PHE A 91 20.79 3.33 0.96
N HIS A 92 19.95 4.29 0.65
CA HIS A 92 18.54 4.11 0.32
C HIS A 92 18.31 4.32 -1.19
N PRO A 93 18.26 3.25 -2.01
CA PRO A 93 18.01 3.35 -3.45
C PRO A 93 16.56 3.73 -3.78
N GLU A 94 15.62 3.48 -2.86
CA GLU A 94 14.18 3.69 -3.03
C GLU A 94 13.76 5.15 -2.92
N VAL A 95 14.60 6.02 -2.35
CA VAL A 95 14.21 7.41 -2.12
C VAL A 95 14.55 8.32 -3.31
N HIS A 96 13.75 9.35 -3.51
CA HIS A 96 13.93 10.34 -4.60
C HIS A 96 15.32 10.99 -4.63
N HIS A 97 15.97 11.11 -3.47
CA HIS A 97 17.29 11.72 -3.33
C HIS A 97 18.46 10.82 -3.80
N THR A 98 18.18 9.59 -4.19
CA THR A 98 19.08 8.70 -4.93
C THR A 98 18.66 8.69 -6.40
N PRO A 99 19.18 9.59 -7.27
CA PRO A 99 18.60 9.87 -8.59
C PRO A 99 18.49 8.66 -9.51
N LYS A 100 19.43 7.72 -9.40
CA LYS A 100 19.44 6.47 -10.19
C LYS A 100 19.09 5.23 -9.39
N GLY A 101 18.35 5.41 -8.28
CA GLY A 101 17.96 4.29 -7.43
C GLY A 101 17.12 3.24 -8.17
N SER A 102 16.21 3.66 -9.06
CA SER A 102 15.42 2.77 -9.91
C SER A 102 16.27 1.85 -10.77
N THR A 103 17.32 2.37 -11.42
CA THR A 103 18.24 1.55 -12.24
C THR A 103 18.90 0.44 -11.42
N LEU A 104 19.31 0.75 -10.18
CA LEU A 104 19.89 -0.25 -9.28
C LEU A 104 18.90 -1.34 -8.90
N LEU A 105 17.66 -0.94 -8.57
CA LEU A 105 16.58 -1.88 -8.24
C LEU A 105 16.18 -2.73 -9.45
N GLU A 106 16.08 -2.15 -10.65
CA GLU A 106 15.82 -2.87 -11.90
C GLU A 106 16.91 -3.91 -12.20
N ASN A 107 18.19 -3.55 -12.00
CA ASN A 107 19.31 -4.47 -12.15
C ASN A 107 19.19 -5.64 -11.16
N PHE A 108 18.84 -5.35 -9.91
CA PHE A 108 18.61 -6.39 -8.90
C PHE A 108 17.44 -7.32 -9.29
N CYS A 109 16.32 -6.78 -9.74
CA CYS A 109 15.18 -7.57 -10.22
C CYS A 109 15.57 -8.49 -11.37
N ARG A 110 16.38 -7.99 -12.34
CA ARG A 110 16.90 -8.77 -13.45
C ARG A 110 17.82 -9.90 -12.97
N ILE A 111 18.73 -9.64 -12.02
CA ILE A 111 19.59 -10.64 -11.39
C ILE A 111 18.77 -11.71 -10.67
N ALA A 112 17.68 -11.30 -10.02
CA ALA A 112 16.76 -12.19 -9.32
C ALA A 112 15.88 -13.02 -10.27
N GLY A 113 15.87 -12.72 -11.57
CA GLY A 113 15.13 -13.45 -12.59
C GLY A 113 13.68 -13.02 -12.76
N PHE A 114 13.31 -11.80 -12.30
CA PHE A 114 11.99 -11.24 -12.57
C PHE A 114 11.85 -10.90 -14.06
N SER A 115 10.75 -11.34 -14.66
CA SER A 115 10.43 -11.13 -16.08
C SER A 115 9.81 -9.77 -16.37
N GLY A 116 9.26 -9.08 -15.34
CA GLY A 116 8.56 -7.82 -15.52
C GLY A 116 7.21 -7.95 -16.23
N ASP A 117 6.61 -9.12 -16.19
CA ASP A 117 5.33 -9.47 -16.83
C ASP A 117 4.09 -9.03 -16.04
N TRP A 118 4.27 -8.58 -14.80
CA TRP A 118 3.18 -8.02 -14.02
C TRP A 118 2.74 -6.67 -14.62
N THR A 119 1.44 -6.55 -14.94
CA THR A 119 0.83 -5.34 -15.48
C THR A 119 -0.52 -5.07 -14.83
N ILE A 120 -0.93 -3.80 -14.75
CA ILE A 120 -2.26 -3.42 -14.22
C ILE A 120 -3.39 -4.09 -15.01
N LYS A 121 -3.25 -4.18 -16.34
CA LYS A 121 -4.24 -4.86 -17.17
C LYS A 121 -4.35 -6.35 -16.85
N GLY A 122 -3.21 -7.04 -16.72
CA GLY A 122 -3.19 -8.44 -16.31
C GLY A 122 -3.75 -8.66 -14.91
N TYR A 123 -3.45 -7.77 -13.98
CA TYR A 123 -4.04 -7.76 -12.65
C TYR A 123 -5.57 -7.62 -12.70
N ARG A 124 -6.09 -6.65 -13.45
CA ARG A 124 -7.54 -6.44 -13.64
C ARG A 124 -8.24 -7.70 -14.12
N GLU A 125 -7.71 -8.35 -15.16
CA GLU A 125 -8.27 -9.58 -15.73
C GLU A 125 -8.29 -10.72 -14.69
N GLN A 126 -7.21 -10.91 -13.96
CA GLN A 126 -7.10 -11.92 -12.89
C GLN A 126 -8.04 -11.62 -11.72
N ALA A 127 -8.12 -10.35 -11.27
CA ALA A 127 -8.99 -9.93 -10.20
C ALA A 127 -10.47 -10.16 -10.56
N ILE A 128 -10.89 -9.82 -11.77
CA ILE A 128 -12.26 -10.07 -12.27
C ILE A 128 -12.58 -11.57 -12.26
N ALA A 129 -11.66 -12.41 -12.74
CA ALA A 129 -11.86 -13.86 -12.73
C ALA A 129 -12.01 -14.41 -11.31
N LYS A 130 -11.13 -13.98 -10.40
CA LYS A 130 -11.15 -14.36 -8.98
C LYS A 130 -12.44 -13.92 -8.28
N ILE A 131 -12.88 -12.67 -8.51
CA ILE A 131 -14.14 -12.16 -7.95
C ILE A 131 -15.32 -13.01 -8.40
N ARG A 132 -15.42 -13.35 -9.70
CA ARG A 132 -16.49 -14.20 -10.25
C ARG A 132 -16.50 -15.59 -9.63
N GLU A 133 -15.34 -16.19 -9.47
CA GLU A 133 -15.20 -17.52 -8.85
C GLU A 133 -15.63 -17.50 -7.37
N GLU A 134 -15.19 -16.49 -6.62
CA GLU A 134 -15.44 -16.37 -5.18
C GLU A 134 -16.89 -16.02 -4.87
N VAL A 135 -17.49 -15.09 -5.62
CA VAL A 135 -18.85 -14.61 -5.40
C VAL A 135 -19.92 -15.59 -5.91
N GLY A 136 -19.68 -16.23 -7.06
CA GLY A 136 -20.66 -17.11 -7.69
C GLY A 136 -21.98 -16.39 -7.97
N ASP A 137 -23.08 -16.90 -7.41
CA ASP A 137 -24.44 -16.35 -7.57
C ASP A 137 -24.90 -15.41 -6.43
N LYS A 138 -23.99 -15.08 -5.50
CA LYS A 138 -24.30 -14.30 -4.29
C LYS A 138 -24.26 -12.80 -4.51
N GLN A 139 -24.86 -12.07 -3.56
CA GLN A 139 -24.84 -10.62 -3.57
C GLN A 139 -23.67 -10.07 -2.77
N VAL A 140 -23.09 -8.98 -3.27
CA VAL A 140 -21.99 -8.24 -2.65
C VAL A 140 -22.47 -6.86 -2.25
N ILE A 141 -22.12 -6.41 -1.05
CA ILE A 141 -22.36 -5.05 -0.57
C ILE A 141 -21.05 -4.30 -0.55
N CYS A 142 -21.05 -3.06 -1.02
CA CYS A 142 -19.89 -2.17 -0.97
C CYS A 142 -20.25 -0.84 -0.30
N GLY A 143 -19.53 -0.44 0.74
CA GLY A 143 -19.59 0.91 1.28
C GLY A 143 -18.84 1.89 0.38
N LEU A 144 -19.52 2.79 -0.25
CA LEU A 144 -18.95 3.79 -1.14
C LEU A 144 -18.72 5.09 -0.38
N SER A 145 -17.45 5.52 -0.26
CA SER A 145 -17.09 6.75 0.47
C SER A 145 -16.81 7.95 -0.44
N GLY A 146 -16.81 7.74 -1.77
CA GLY A 146 -16.33 8.75 -2.73
C GLY A 146 -14.80 8.84 -2.83
N GLY A 147 -14.06 8.14 -1.97
CA GLY A 147 -12.60 8.02 -2.06
C GLY A 147 -12.16 7.08 -3.17
N VAL A 148 -10.92 7.25 -3.66
CA VAL A 148 -10.38 6.48 -4.79
C VAL A 148 -10.44 4.98 -4.56
N ASP A 149 -10.15 4.50 -3.35
CA ASP A 149 -10.07 3.06 -3.06
C ASP A 149 -11.44 2.39 -3.12
N SER A 150 -12.45 2.98 -2.46
CA SER A 150 -13.83 2.48 -2.51
C SER A 150 -14.40 2.57 -3.93
N SER A 151 -14.04 3.61 -4.69
CA SER A 151 -14.48 3.80 -6.06
C SER A 151 -13.91 2.74 -7.00
N VAL A 152 -12.60 2.49 -6.93
CA VAL A 152 -11.94 1.46 -7.75
C VAL A 152 -12.43 0.07 -7.37
N THR A 153 -12.61 -0.21 -6.07
CA THR A 153 -13.19 -1.46 -5.58
C THR A 153 -14.58 -1.69 -6.17
N ALA A 154 -15.47 -0.69 -6.08
CA ALA A 154 -16.83 -0.80 -6.58
C ALA A 154 -16.88 -1.03 -8.09
N VAL A 155 -16.12 -0.25 -8.88
CA VAL A 155 -16.10 -0.40 -10.34
C VAL A 155 -15.53 -1.74 -10.77
N LEU A 156 -14.44 -2.21 -10.14
CA LEU A 156 -13.82 -3.49 -10.43
C LEU A 156 -14.78 -4.67 -10.15
N ILE A 157 -15.47 -4.64 -9.01
CA ILE A 157 -16.45 -5.67 -8.65
C ILE A 157 -17.65 -5.58 -9.59
N HIS A 158 -18.15 -4.39 -9.89
CA HIS A 158 -19.26 -4.22 -10.83
C HIS A 158 -18.93 -4.77 -12.23
N GLU A 159 -17.72 -4.57 -12.72
CA GLU A 159 -17.26 -5.17 -13.97
C GLU A 159 -17.22 -6.70 -13.93
N ALA A 160 -16.92 -7.26 -12.76
CA ALA A 160 -16.89 -8.69 -12.55
C ALA A 160 -18.28 -9.33 -12.50
N ILE A 161 -19.21 -8.75 -11.70
CA ILE A 161 -20.48 -9.41 -11.31
C ILE A 161 -21.74 -8.57 -11.60
N GLY A 162 -21.58 -7.35 -12.13
CA GLY A 162 -22.72 -6.50 -12.55
C GLY A 162 -23.72 -6.21 -11.42
N GLU A 163 -24.98 -6.56 -11.64
CA GLU A 163 -26.10 -6.25 -10.74
C GLU A 163 -26.06 -7.00 -9.40
N GLN A 164 -25.17 -7.97 -9.22
CA GLN A 164 -24.96 -8.63 -7.93
C GLN A 164 -24.27 -7.71 -6.91
N LEU A 165 -23.70 -6.58 -7.35
CA LEU A 165 -23.14 -5.56 -6.47
C LEU A 165 -24.19 -4.50 -6.12
N THR A 166 -24.38 -4.24 -4.83
CA THR A 166 -25.10 -3.08 -4.33
C THR A 166 -24.19 -2.19 -3.51
N CYS A 167 -24.04 -0.94 -3.94
CA CYS A 167 -23.28 0.07 -3.22
C CYS A 167 -24.18 0.84 -2.25
N VAL A 168 -23.67 1.13 -1.05
CA VAL A 168 -24.31 2.00 -0.06
C VAL A 168 -23.44 3.23 0.13
N PHE A 169 -23.97 4.38 -0.26
CA PHE A 169 -23.34 5.68 -0.05
C PHE A 169 -24.05 6.42 1.07
N VAL A 170 -23.32 6.74 2.15
CA VAL A 170 -23.87 7.42 3.32
C VAL A 170 -23.53 8.91 3.25
N ASP A 171 -24.57 9.73 3.07
CA ASP A 171 -24.46 11.17 3.22
C ASP A 171 -24.67 11.55 4.69
N HIS A 172 -23.57 11.85 5.36
CA HIS A 172 -23.52 12.18 6.79
C HIS A 172 -23.51 13.70 7.06
N GLY A 173 -23.73 14.54 6.05
CA GLY A 173 -23.76 16.01 6.18
C GLY A 173 -22.39 16.68 6.37
N LEU A 174 -21.29 15.93 6.36
CA LEU A 174 -19.92 16.43 6.49
C LEU A 174 -19.12 16.31 5.17
N LEU A 175 -19.82 16.05 4.06
CA LEU A 175 -19.24 15.96 2.74
C LEU A 175 -18.85 17.35 2.21
N ARG A 176 -17.95 17.36 1.22
CA ARG A 176 -17.64 18.59 0.49
C ARG A 176 -18.85 19.06 -0.30
N LYS A 177 -18.85 20.35 -0.66
CA LYS A 177 -19.91 20.92 -1.50
C LYS A 177 -20.05 20.13 -2.80
N ASN A 178 -21.28 19.65 -3.09
CA ASN A 178 -21.68 18.88 -4.26
C ASN A 178 -21.08 17.45 -4.35
N GLU A 179 -20.30 16.99 -3.36
CA GLU A 179 -19.68 15.67 -3.39
C GLU A 179 -20.70 14.53 -3.49
N ALA A 180 -21.81 14.62 -2.75
CA ALA A 180 -22.86 13.61 -2.83
C ALA A 180 -23.45 13.50 -4.25
N GLN A 181 -23.76 14.64 -4.87
CA GLN A 181 -24.32 14.68 -6.23
C GLN A 181 -23.32 14.13 -7.27
N GLU A 182 -22.05 14.45 -7.12
CA GLU A 182 -20.99 13.97 -8.01
C GLU A 182 -20.82 12.45 -7.90
N VAL A 183 -20.81 11.89 -6.68
CA VAL A 183 -20.75 10.46 -6.43
C VAL A 183 -21.95 9.74 -7.01
N ILE A 184 -23.18 10.24 -6.74
CA ILE A 184 -24.41 9.64 -7.24
C ILE A 184 -24.43 9.64 -8.78
N LYS A 185 -24.12 10.79 -9.40
CA LYS A 185 -24.06 10.92 -10.85
C LYS A 185 -23.03 9.95 -11.45
N MET A 186 -21.86 9.85 -10.84
CA MET A 186 -20.80 8.96 -11.33
C MET A 186 -21.25 7.51 -11.30
N PHE A 187 -21.66 7.00 -10.16
CA PHE A 187 -21.89 5.56 -10.00
C PHE A 187 -23.26 5.11 -10.48
N ARG A 188 -24.32 5.91 -10.28
CA ARG A 188 -25.65 5.56 -10.74
C ARG A 188 -25.84 5.84 -12.22
N ASP A 189 -25.49 7.06 -12.69
CA ASP A 189 -25.81 7.48 -14.04
C ASP A 189 -24.78 7.03 -15.06
N ASN A 190 -23.47 7.10 -14.73
CA ASN A 190 -22.42 6.78 -15.68
C ASN A 190 -22.07 5.28 -15.68
N TYR A 191 -21.99 4.65 -14.49
CA TYR A 191 -21.65 3.22 -14.37
C TYR A 191 -22.88 2.32 -14.26
N ASN A 192 -24.09 2.88 -14.15
CA ASN A 192 -25.35 2.13 -14.00
C ASN A 192 -25.31 1.12 -12.84
N MET A 193 -24.68 1.51 -11.72
CA MET A 193 -24.59 0.67 -10.53
C MET A 193 -25.83 0.77 -9.66
N SER A 194 -26.20 -0.34 -9.01
CA SER A 194 -27.17 -0.33 -7.93
C SER A 194 -26.58 0.46 -6.74
N LEU A 195 -27.12 1.67 -6.51
CA LEU A 195 -26.65 2.60 -5.48
C LEU A 195 -27.77 3.01 -4.54
N ILE A 196 -27.65 2.67 -3.28
CA ILE A 196 -28.48 3.16 -2.18
C ILE A 196 -27.85 4.44 -1.65
N HIS A 197 -28.55 5.56 -1.76
CA HIS A 197 -28.18 6.82 -1.13
C HIS A 197 -28.85 6.91 0.24
N ALA A 198 -28.06 6.78 1.29
CA ALA A 198 -28.50 6.89 2.67
C ALA A 198 -28.35 8.34 3.14
N GLU A 199 -29.46 9.08 3.13
CA GLU A 199 -29.54 10.48 3.56
C GLU A 199 -29.72 10.55 5.09
N GLU A 200 -28.62 10.62 5.83
CA GLU A 200 -28.61 10.54 7.30
C GLU A 200 -27.94 11.77 7.95
N GLN A 201 -27.91 12.90 7.24
CA GLN A 201 -27.25 14.13 7.67
C GLN A 201 -27.73 14.59 9.06
N GLU A 202 -29.03 14.60 9.30
CA GLU A 202 -29.59 15.03 10.59
C GLU A 202 -29.15 14.15 11.75
N LEU A 203 -29.05 12.83 11.53
CA LEU A 203 -28.61 11.88 12.53
C LEU A 203 -27.18 12.17 12.98
N PHE A 204 -26.27 12.37 12.00
CA PHE A 204 -24.86 12.64 12.29
C PHE A 204 -24.66 14.01 12.95
N LEU A 205 -25.28 15.06 12.40
CA LEU A 205 -25.15 16.41 12.91
C LEU A 205 -25.69 16.55 14.33
N ASN A 206 -26.85 15.96 14.63
CA ASN A 206 -27.44 15.99 15.98
C ASN A 206 -26.56 15.24 17.00
N LYS A 207 -25.89 14.15 16.62
CA LYS A 207 -24.99 13.40 17.52
C LYS A 207 -23.65 14.09 17.75
N LEU A 208 -23.24 14.94 16.81
CA LEU A 208 -22.00 15.72 16.90
C LEU A 208 -22.20 17.06 17.61
N ASP A 209 -23.44 17.48 17.82
CA ASP A 209 -23.73 18.76 18.46
C ASP A 209 -23.15 18.79 19.89
N GLY A 210 -22.48 19.89 20.23
CA GLY A 210 -21.78 20.07 21.50
C GLY A 210 -20.54 19.21 21.73
N GLN A 211 -20.07 18.46 20.74
CA GLN A 211 -18.83 17.69 20.83
C GLN A 211 -17.63 18.49 20.31
N ASP A 212 -16.67 18.79 21.16
CA ASP A 212 -15.47 19.55 20.80
C ASP A 212 -14.25 18.65 20.58
N ASP A 213 -14.16 17.54 21.32
CA ASP A 213 -13.03 16.64 21.26
C ASP A 213 -12.96 15.85 19.92
N PRO A 214 -11.84 15.95 19.17
CA PRO A 214 -11.69 15.29 17.87
C PRO A 214 -11.79 13.76 17.92
N GLU A 215 -11.31 13.13 18.99
CA GLU A 215 -11.35 11.66 19.12
C GLU A 215 -12.78 11.17 19.42
N THR A 216 -13.53 11.92 20.22
CA THR A 216 -14.95 11.67 20.48
C THR A 216 -15.77 11.81 19.20
N LYS A 217 -15.53 12.88 18.41
CA LYS A 217 -16.17 13.05 17.09
C LYS A 217 -15.90 11.86 16.16
N ARG A 218 -14.66 11.42 16.10
CA ARG A 218 -14.27 10.27 15.26
C ARG A 218 -15.01 9.00 15.66
N LYS A 219 -15.10 8.69 16.96
CA LYS A 219 -15.81 7.52 17.49
C LYS A 219 -17.31 7.59 17.19
N ILE A 220 -17.94 8.76 17.33
CA ILE A 220 -19.35 8.97 17.02
C ILE A 220 -19.57 8.73 15.52
N ILE A 221 -18.80 9.36 14.66
CA ILE A 221 -18.94 9.22 13.19
C ILE A 221 -18.76 7.76 12.78
N GLY A 222 -17.71 7.09 13.26
CA GLY A 222 -17.45 5.69 12.94
C GLY A 222 -18.55 4.76 13.41
N GLY A 223 -19.04 4.94 14.64
CA GLY A 223 -20.15 4.15 15.18
C GLY A 223 -21.44 4.32 14.40
N LEU A 224 -21.83 5.57 14.10
CA LEU A 224 -23.01 5.87 13.31
C LEU A 224 -22.91 5.34 11.88
N PHE A 225 -21.73 5.45 11.26
CA PHE A 225 -21.51 4.92 9.92
C PHE A 225 -21.79 3.41 9.87
N ILE A 226 -21.31 2.67 10.88
CA ILE A 226 -21.55 1.23 11.03
C ILE A 226 -23.06 0.95 11.18
N GLU A 227 -23.75 1.68 12.06
CA GLU A 227 -25.19 1.50 12.31
C GLU A 227 -26.01 1.75 11.05
N VAL A 228 -25.74 2.85 10.37
CA VAL A 228 -26.43 3.23 9.11
C VAL A 228 -26.16 2.19 8.03
N PHE A 229 -24.89 1.82 7.83
CA PHE A 229 -24.53 0.81 6.85
C PHE A 229 -25.26 -0.52 7.10
N GLN A 230 -25.29 -0.98 8.34
CA GLN A 230 -26.00 -2.21 8.74
C GLN A 230 -27.51 -2.11 8.50
N LYS A 231 -28.12 -0.94 8.78
CA LYS A 231 -29.56 -0.67 8.53
C LYS A 231 -29.92 -0.91 7.06
N TYR A 232 -29.11 -0.35 6.14
CA TYR A 232 -29.39 -0.48 4.70
C TYR A 232 -28.97 -1.85 4.15
N ALA A 233 -27.85 -2.38 4.61
CA ALA A 233 -27.35 -3.67 4.17
C ALA A 233 -28.27 -4.85 4.52
N LYS A 234 -28.97 -4.82 5.66
CA LYS A 234 -29.95 -5.86 6.06
C LYS A 234 -31.11 -6.01 5.09
N ASN A 235 -31.40 -4.99 4.30
CA ASN A 235 -32.47 -5.02 3.31
C ASN A 235 -32.03 -5.62 1.96
N ILE A 236 -30.75 -5.91 1.79
CA ILE A 236 -30.21 -6.53 0.57
C ILE A 236 -30.32 -8.06 0.73
N LYS A 237 -31.22 -8.63 -0.03
CA LYS A 237 -31.50 -10.07 0.03
C LYS A 237 -30.29 -10.87 -0.49
N ASP A 238 -29.99 -11.98 0.16
CA ASP A 238 -28.95 -12.94 -0.23
C ASP A 238 -27.50 -12.35 -0.26
N ALA A 239 -27.26 -11.26 0.51
CA ALA A 239 -25.93 -10.70 0.66
C ALA A 239 -25.06 -11.62 1.52
N GLU A 240 -23.95 -12.09 0.96
CA GLU A 240 -22.95 -12.93 1.65
C GLU A 240 -21.58 -12.23 1.76
N PHE A 241 -21.32 -11.20 0.95
CA PHE A 241 -20.02 -10.56 0.89
C PHE A 241 -20.08 -9.05 1.19
N LEU A 242 -19.05 -8.57 1.89
CA LEU A 242 -18.74 -7.16 2.08
C LEU A 242 -17.45 -6.81 1.34
N ALA A 243 -17.54 -5.88 0.39
CA ALA A 243 -16.38 -5.39 -0.34
C ALA A 243 -15.66 -4.30 0.45
N GLN A 244 -14.34 -4.42 0.54
CA GLN A 244 -13.46 -3.44 1.16
C GLN A 244 -12.29 -3.07 0.25
N GLY A 245 -11.96 -1.78 0.23
CA GLY A 245 -10.82 -1.23 -0.51
C GLY A 245 -9.52 -1.25 0.31
N THR A 246 -9.22 -2.37 0.96
CA THR A 246 -7.96 -2.58 1.69
C THR A 246 -6.80 -2.61 0.71
N LEU A 247 -5.74 -1.87 0.98
CA LEU A 247 -4.52 -1.82 0.18
C LEU A 247 -3.38 -2.61 0.82
N TYR A 248 -2.34 -2.90 0.04
CA TYR A 248 -1.18 -3.63 0.54
C TYR A 248 -0.47 -2.93 1.74
N PRO A 249 -0.28 -1.59 1.77
CA PRO A 249 0.20 -0.90 2.96
C PRO A 249 -0.64 -1.15 4.21
N ASP A 250 -1.98 -1.18 4.09
CA ASP A 250 -2.87 -1.44 5.22
C ASP A 250 -2.63 -2.85 5.80
N VAL A 251 -2.34 -3.82 4.93
CA VAL A 251 -2.01 -5.20 5.33
C VAL A 251 -0.71 -5.26 6.10
N ILE A 252 0.36 -4.62 5.57
CA ILE A 252 1.68 -4.60 6.21
C ILE A 252 1.61 -3.94 7.58
N GLU A 253 0.97 -2.78 7.64
CA GLU A 253 0.80 -2.07 8.90
C GLU A 253 -0.06 -2.82 9.92
N SER A 254 -0.92 -3.81 9.51
CA SER A 254 -1.75 -4.62 10.42
C SER A 254 -1.00 -5.73 11.11
N ILE A 255 0.14 -6.12 10.60
CA ILE A 255 0.95 -7.19 11.19
C ILE A 255 1.88 -6.57 12.23
N SER A 256 1.43 -6.50 13.48
CA SER A 256 2.30 -6.19 14.61
C SER A 256 3.02 -7.47 15.03
N PHE A 257 4.33 -7.51 14.87
CA PHE A 257 5.14 -8.67 15.26
C PHE A 257 5.26 -8.90 16.76
N ASP A 258 4.96 -7.91 17.64
CA ASP A 258 5.17 -8.00 19.08
C ASP A 258 4.12 -7.31 19.98
N GLY A 259 2.87 -7.17 19.54
CA GLY A 259 1.82 -6.58 20.39
C GLY A 259 2.06 -5.11 20.78
N GLY A 260 2.88 -4.39 20.03
CA GLY A 260 3.21 -2.99 20.26
C GLY A 260 2.08 -2.02 19.90
N PRO A 261 2.23 -0.70 20.18
CA PRO A 261 1.20 0.31 20.01
C PRO A 261 0.68 0.49 18.55
N SER A 262 1.32 -0.09 17.54
CA SER A 262 0.84 -0.10 16.16
C SER A 262 -0.47 -0.86 15.96
N VAL A 263 -0.85 -1.75 16.86
CA VAL A 263 -2.18 -2.43 16.87
C VAL A 263 -3.31 -1.43 17.06
N THR A 264 -3.04 -0.30 17.72
CA THR A 264 -4.04 0.71 18.06
C THR A 264 -4.31 1.70 16.92
N ILE A 265 -3.42 1.81 15.93
CA ILE A 265 -3.54 2.78 14.83
C ILE A 265 -4.57 2.31 13.77
N LYS A 266 -4.96 1.05 13.77
CA LYS A 266 -5.73 0.40 12.70
C LYS A 266 -7.23 0.38 12.82
N SER A 267 -7.80 0.92 13.85
CA SER A 267 -9.26 1.10 13.92
C SER A 267 -9.81 2.09 12.89
N HIS A 268 -8.95 2.71 12.05
CA HIS A 268 -9.31 3.85 11.23
C HIS A 268 -9.64 3.53 9.77
N HIS A 269 -9.14 2.42 9.22
CA HIS A 269 -9.35 2.05 7.82
C HIS A 269 -10.32 0.87 7.63
N ASN A 270 -10.55 0.10 8.66
CA ASN A 270 -11.56 -0.95 8.65
C ASN A 270 -12.78 -0.49 9.43
N VAL A 271 -13.93 -0.68 8.86
CA VAL A 271 -15.22 -0.66 9.55
C VAL A 271 -15.18 -1.86 10.53
N GLY A 272 -14.29 -1.76 11.51
CA GLY A 272 -13.79 -2.86 12.33
C GLY A 272 -14.93 -3.67 12.95
N GLY A 273 -14.94 -4.96 12.64
CA GLY A 273 -15.91 -5.91 13.15
C GLY A 273 -17.28 -5.89 12.46
N LEU A 274 -17.48 -5.10 11.37
CA LEU A 274 -18.70 -5.15 10.57
C LEU A 274 -18.95 -6.54 9.94
N PRO A 275 -17.95 -7.15 9.28
CA PRO A 275 -18.15 -8.47 8.67
C PRO A 275 -18.58 -9.52 9.69
N GLU A 276 -17.92 -9.56 10.85
CA GLU A 276 -18.24 -10.51 11.92
C GLU A 276 -19.65 -10.28 12.50
N LYS A 277 -20.04 -9.03 12.75
CA LYS A 277 -21.37 -8.67 13.26
C LYS A 277 -22.49 -8.96 12.27
N MET A 278 -22.19 -8.92 10.97
CA MET A 278 -23.17 -9.16 9.91
C MET A 278 -23.13 -10.59 9.35
N GLY A 279 -22.15 -11.39 9.72
CA GLY A 279 -21.95 -12.73 9.16
C GLY A 279 -21.54 -12.72 7.69
N LEU A 280 -20.96 -11.61 7.20
CA LEU A 280 -20.52 -11.44 5.81
C LEU A 280 -19.05 -11.85 5.65
N LYS A 281 -18.74 -12.44 4.50
CA LYS A 281 -17.36 -12.69 4.08
C LYS A 281 -16.77 -11.42 3.47
N LEU A 282 -15.47 -11.21 3.66
CA LEU A 282 -14.76 -10.07 3.03
C LEU A 282 -14.33 -10.42 1.61
N ILE A 283 -14.46 -9.43 0.71
CA ILE A 283 -13.85 -9.43 -0.60
C ILE A 283 -12.98 -8.18 -0.76
N GLU A 284 -11.68 -8.35 -0.92
CA GLU A 284 -10.67 -7.28 -0.88
C GLU A 284 -9.84 -7.28 -2.17
N PRO A 285 -10.39 -6.81 -3.28
CA PRO A 285 -9.76 -6.95 -4.59
C PRO A 285 -8.54 -6.05 -4.81
N LEU A 286 -8.22 -5.13 -3.89
CA LEU A 286 -7.08 -4.22 -4.00
C LEU A 286 -5.95 -4.56 -3.01
N ARG A 287 -6.08 -5.68 -2.28
CA ARG A 287 -5.21 -6.03 -1.15
C ARG A 287 -3.72 -6.20 -1.50
N GLU A 288 -3.41 -6.46 -2.76
CA GLU A 288 -2.05 -6.65 -3.27
C GLU A 288 -1.47 -5.39 -3.94
N LEU A 289 -2.24 -4.30 -4.01
CA LEU A 289 -1.87 -3.07 -4.71
C LEU A 289 -1.40 -1.96 -3.78
N PHE A 290 -0.45 -1.18 -4.27
CA PHE A 290 -0.09 0.11 -3.71
C PHE A 290 -1.02 1.23 -4.21
N LYS A 291 -1.02 2.37 -3.54
CA LYS A 291 -1.95 3.49 -3.82
C LYS A 291 -1.84 4.07 -5.22
N ASP A 292 -0.64 4.14 -5.77
CA ASP A 292 -0.38 4.57 -7.14
C ASP A 292 -0.87 3.56 -8.18
N GLU A 293 -0.72 2.27 -7.91
CA GLU A 293 -1.26 1.19 -8.73
C GLU A 293 -2.80 1.19 -8.72
N VAL A 294 -3.43 1.45 -7.57
CA VAL A 294 -4.89 1.61 -7.48
C VAL A 294 -5.38 2.79 -8.32
N ARG A 295 -4.67 3.92 -8.31
CA ARG A 295 -5.01 5.06 -9.18
C ARG A 295 -4.87 4.70 -10.66
N GLN A 296 -3.82 3.96 -11.02
CA GLN A 296 -3.62 3.49 -12.39
C GLN A 296 -4.72 2.52 -12.82
N LEU A 297 -5.11 1.58 -11.95
CA LEU A 297 -6.24 0.69 -12.17
C LEU A 297 -7.55 1.48 -12.33
N GLY A 298 -7.77 2.52 -11.51
CA GLY A 298 -8.92 3.41 -11.64
C GLY A 298 -9.01 4.07 -13.02
N VAL A 299 -7.89 4.56 -13.54
CA VAL A 299 -7.83 5.13 -14.90
C VAL A 299 -8.12 4.06 -15.96
N ASP A 300 -7.60 2.84 -15.80
CA ASP A 300 -7.84 1.72 -16.71
C ASP A 300 -9.32 1.26 -16.70
N LEU A 301 -10.00 1.42 -15.56
CA LEU A 301 -11.44 1.18 -15.38
C LEU A 301 -12.32 2.36 -15.84
N GLY A 302 -11.73 3.47 -16.32
CA GLY A 302 -12.45 4.64 -16.81
C GLY A 302 -12.88 5.66 -15.75
N LEU A 303 -12.39 5.53 -14.50
CA LEU A 303 -12.61 6.54 -13.47
C LEU A 303 -11.85 7.84 -13.81
N PRO A 304 -12.39 9.02 -13.47
CA PRO A 304 -11.69 10.29 -13.66
C PRO A 304 -10.40 10.33 -12.81
N LYS A 305 -9.42 11.09 -13.31
CA LYS A 305 -8.10 11.24 -12.66
C LYS A 305 -8.19 12.08 -11.39
#